data_bac969a9da81735bd00cb38a22368de6
#
_entry.id   bac969a9da81735bd00cb38a22368de6
#
_cell.length_a   1.000
_cell.length_b   1.000
_cell.length_c   1.000
_cell.angle_alpha   90.00
_cell.angle_beta   90.00
_cell.angle_gamma   90.00
#
_symmetry.space_group_name_H-M   'P 1'
#
loop_
_entity.id
_entity.type
_entity.pdbx_description
1 polymer ?
#
loop_
_entity_poly.entity_id
_entity_poly.type
_entity_poly.pdbx_seq_one_letter_code
_entity_poly.pdbx_strand_id
1 'polypeptide(L)'
;NQEKEFLVTNIVHSSFGRDTSSYFLKEIITDYNINTEGDTVYTLERYWKVDSSLNYEIKDVWTSKKNLGAGYLNEENITYTKLIFPLSLNIYWNGNAFNNLDYQEYSIESINIPFQLNNLIFDSTVTVIQNYKSNLLEFENAKEIYATGIGLIYKEDVQLEINSGNLSDINQGYEYYQEII
;
A
#
# COMPACT_ATOMS: atom_id res chain seq x y z
N ASN A 1 17.04 1.81 -13.94
CA ASN A 1 15.66 1.42 -13.58
C ASN A 1 15.66 1.11 -12.09
N GLN A 2 14.71 1.64 -11.35
CA GLN A 2 14.49 1.23 -9.97
C GLN A 2 13.51 0.04 -10.01
N GLU A 3 13.94 -1.09 -9.42
CA GLU A 3 13.17 -2.33 -9.35
C GLU A 3 12.97 -2.70 -7.88
N LYS A 4 11.78 -3.19 -7.55
CA LYS A 4 11.42 -3.74 -6.23
C LYS A 4 10.66 -5.02 -6.41
N GLU A 5 10.91 -5.99 -5.53
CA GLU A 5 10.13 -7.22 -5.44
C GLU A 5 9.43 -7.31 -4.08
N PHE A 6 8.22 -7.87 -4.10
CA PHE A 6 7.37 -8.06 -2.93
C PHE A 6 6.82 -9.47 -2.88
N LEU A 7 6.64 -9.97 -1.68
CA LEU A 7 5.72 -11.08 -1.41
C LEU A 7 4.35 -10.48 -1.08
N VAL A 8 3.34 -10.88 -1.81
CA VAL A 8 1.94 -10.51 -1.54
C VAL A 8 1.21 -11.71 -0.97
N THR A 9 0.52 -11.51 0.14
CA THR A 9 -0.32 -12.52 0.79
C THR A 9 -1.74 -12.01 0.91
N ASN A 10 -2.69 -12.81 0.44
CA ASN A 10 -4.12 -12.57 0.60
C ASN A 10 -4.71 -13.66 1.48
N ILE A 11 -5.53 -13.26 2.44
CA ILE A 11 -6.26 -14.15 3.32
C ILE A 11 -7.74 -13.78 3.21
N VAL A 12 -8.57 -14.76 2.92
CA VAL A 12 -10.04 -14.59 2.88
C VAL A 12 -10.66 -15.43 3.98
N HIS A 13 -11.45 -14.78 4.81
CA HIS A 13 -12.24 -15.42 5.87
C HIS A 13 -13.69 -15.55 5.42
N SER A 14 -14.27 -16.72 5.61
CA SER A 14 -15.67 -17.00 5.27
C SER A 14 -16.25 -18.03 6.22
N SER A 15 -17.56 -18.27 6.12
CA SER A 15 -18.24 -19.34 6.87
C SER A 15 -17.69 -20.75 6.56
N PHE A 16 -16.92 -20.92 5.47
CA PHE A 16 -16.29 -22.19 5.09
C PHE A 16 -14.86 -22.33 5.62
N GLY A 17 -14.33 -21.29 6.27
CA GLY A 17 -12.98 -21.26 6.82
C GLY A 17 -12.12 -20.15 6.26
N ARG A 18 -10.80 -20.31 6.48
CA ARG A 18 -9.76 -19.38 6.06
C ARG A 18 -9.03 -19.93 4.84
N ASP A 19 -8.98 -19.14 3.77
CA ASP A 19 -8.18 -19.44 2.58
C ASP A 19 -7.02 -18.44 2.47
N THR A 20 -5.83 -18.93 2.12
CA THR A 20 -4.62 -18.12 2.01
C THR A 20 -3.95 -18.37 0.68
N SER A 21 -3.68 -17.31 -0.05
CA SER A 21 -2.92 -17.32 -1.30
C SER A 21 -1.78 -16.32 -1.26
N SER A 22 -0.68 -16.63 -1.94
CA SER A 22 0.47 -15.73 -2.04
C SER A 22 1.02 -15.72 -3.46
N TYR A 23 1.64 -14.59 -3.83
CA TYR A 23 2.33 -14.44 -5.10
C TYR A 23 3.48 -13.44 -4.99
N PHE A 24 4.42 -13.52 -5.91
CA PHE A 24 5.50 -12.54 -6.05
C PHE A 24 5.05 -11.41 -6.95
N LEU A 25 5.24 -10.18 -6.51
CA LEU A 25 4.98 -8.96 -7.26
C LEU A 25 6.30 -8.23 -7.50
N LYS A 26 6.53 -7.83 -8.74
CA LYS A 26 7.67 -7.01 -9.10
C LYS A 26 7.19 -5.68 -9.68
N GLU A 27 7.78 -4.59 -9.21
CA GLU A 27 7.51 -3.23 -9.70
C GLU A 27 8.78 -2.64 -10.31
N ILE A 28 8.67 -2.10 -11.51
CA ILE A 28 9.79 -1.49 -12.25
C ILE A 28 9.38 -0.11 -12.74
N ILE A 29 10.17 0.91 -12.42
CA ILE A 29 10.06 2.21 -13.10
C ILE A 29 10.75 2.08 -14.45
N THR A 30 9.96 2.07 -15.54
CA THR A 30 10.43 1.82 -16.89
C THR A 30 10.66 3.08 -17.70
N ASP A 31 9.86 4.12 -17.45
CA ASP A 31 9.91 5.37 -18.20
C ASP A 31 9.44 6.55 -17.35
N TYR A 32 9.63 7.75 -17.86
CA TYR A 32 9.06 8.98 -17.31
C TYR A 32 8.74 9.99 -18.39
N ASN A 33 7.77 10.83 -18.14
CA ASN A 33 7.45 11.99 -18.96
C ASN A 33 7.22 13.22 -18.07
N ILE A 34 7.25 14.41 -18.70
CA ILE A 34 6.89 15.67 -18.02
C ILE A 34 5.50 16.06 -18.51
N ASN A 35 4.56 16.22 -17.56
CA ASN A 35 3.20 16.62 -17.89
C ASN A 35 3.10 18.13 -18.22
N THR A 36 1.91 18.59 -18.57
CA THR A 36 1.65 20.01 -18.92
C THR A 36 1.86 20.98 -17.76
N GLU A 37 1.87 20.48 -16.52
CA GLU A 37 2.11 21.25 -15.29
C GLU A 37 3.60 21.34 -14.94
N GLY A 38 4.47 20.62 -15.68
CA GLY A 38 5.91 20.55 -15.42
C GLY A 38 6.31 19.48 -14.39
N ASP A 39 5.38 18.65 -13.93
CA ASP A 39 5.68 17.55 -13.01
C ASP A 39 6.22 16.33 -13.77
N THR A 40 7.16 15.63 -13.15
CA THR A 40 7.63 14.34 -13.66
C THR A 40 6.65 13.23 -13.28
N VAL A 41 6.17 12.54 -14.29
CA VAL A 41 5.28 11.36 -14.16
C VAL A 41 6.06 10.13 -14.56
N TYR A 42 6.19 9.18 -13.66
CA TYR A 42 6.89 7.91 -13.87
C TYR A 42 5.90 6.82 -14.25
N THR A 43 6.29 5.98 -15.21
CA THR A 43 5.57 4.76 -15.56
C THR A 43 6.07 3.62 -14.67
N LEU A 44 5.15 2.96 -13.99
CA LEU A 44 5.40 1.85 -13.09
C LEU A 44 4.76 0.59 -13.67
N GLU A 45 5.58 -0.28 -14.25
CA GLU A 45 5.15 -1.59 -14.71
C GLU A 45 5.17 -2.58 -13.55
N ARG A 46 4.08 -3.34 -13.42
CA ARG A 46 3.91 -4.35 -12.37
C ARG A 46 3.78 -5.73 -13.00
N TYR A 47 4.53 -6.65 -12.46
CA TYR A 47 4.61 -8.03 -12.91
C TYR A 47 4.34 -8.98 -11.75
N TRP A 48 3.78 -10.13 -12.03
CA TRP A 48 3.48 -11.11 -11.00
C TRP A 48 3.86 -12.53 -11.41
N LYS A 49 4.04 -13.40 -10.44
CA LYS A 49 4.15 -14.84 -10.59
C LYS A 49 3.69 -15.56 -9.32
N VAL A 50 3.06 -16.70 -9.45
CA VAL A 50 2.56 -17.48 -8.29
C VAL A 50 3.63 -18.36 -7.64
N ASP A 51 4.69 -18.66 -8.37
CA ASP A 51 5.77 -19.54 -7.89
C ASP A 51 7.14 -19.00 -8.34
N SER A 52 8.16 -19.21 -7.49
CA SER A 52 9.52 -18.73 -7.77
C SER A 52 10.14 -19.34 -9.02
N SER A 53 9.70 -20.53 -9.44
CA SER A 53 10.17 -21.21 -10.65
C SER A 53 9.57 -20.69 -11.95
N LEU A 54 8.50 -19.88 -11.87
CA LEU A 54 7.81 -19.32 -13.02
C LEU A 54 8.43 -17.99 -13.46
N ASN A 55 8.23 -17.64 -14.72
CA ASN A 55 8.55 -16.31 -15.22
C ASN A 55 7.51 -15.30 -14.75
N TYR A 56 7.93 -14.06 -14.60
CA TYR A 56 7.04 -12.94 -14.37
C TYR A 56 6.19 -12.65 -15.60
N GLU A 57 4.89 -12.42 -15.38
CA GLU A 57 3.93 -11.96 -16.37
C GLU A 57 3.48 -10.54 -16.01
N ILE A 58 3.16 -9.73 -17.02
CA ILE A 58 2.66 -8.38 -16.75
C ILE A 58 1.31 -8.47 -16.05
N LYS A 59 1.17 -7.70 -14.98
CA LYS A 59 -0.06 -7.60 -14.20
C LYS A 59 -0.86 -6.37 -14.61
N ASP A 60 -0.22 -5.21 -14.48
CA ASP A 60 -0.81 -3.91 -14.77
C ASP A 60 0.29 -2.85 -14.95
N VAL A 61 -0.12 -1.65 -15.39
CA VAL A 61 0.77 -0.49 -15.53
C VAL A 61 0.14 0.69 -14.82
N TRP A 62 0.85 1.22 -13.85
CA TRP A 62 0.44 2.39 -13.08
C TRP A 62 1.30 3.60 -13.40
N THR A 63 0.91 4.77 -12.91
CA THR A 63 1.78 5.95 -12.96
C THR A 63 1.92 6.59 -11.59
N SER A 64 3.11 7.09 -11.31
CA SER A 64 3.37 7.84 -10.08
C SER A 64 3.88 9.24 -10.38
N LYS A 65 3.47 10.22 -9.57
CA LYS A 65 3.85 11.62 -9.69
C LYS A 65 4.19 12.18 -8.33
N LYS A 66 5.23 13.02 -8.27
CA LYS A 66 5.56 13.81 -7.07
C LYS A 66 5.73 15.27 -7.47
N ASN A 67 5.12 16.16 -6.69
CA ASN A 67 5.39 17.59 -6.73
C ASN A 67 5.84 18.10 -5.35
N LEU A 68 5.92 19.44 -5.16
CA LEU A 68 6.36 20.02 -3.90
C LEU A 68 5.40 19.75 -2.73
N GLY A 69 4.12 19.52 -3.01
CA GLY A 69 3.08 19.35 -1.99
C GLY A 69 2.65 17.91 -1.73
N ALA A 70 2.80 17.00 -2.71
CA ALA A 70 2.28 15.64 -2.56
C ALA A 70 2.95 14.62 -3.48
N GLY A 71 2.79 13.33 -3.11
CA GLY A 71 3.06 12.15 -3.91
C GLY A 71 1.74 11.47 -4.29
N TYR A 72 1.59 11.18 -5.57
CA TYR A 72 0.40 10.58 -6.15
C TYR A 72 0.73 9.24 -6.80
N LEU A 73 -0.23 8.32 -6.75
CA LEU A 73 -0.19 7.06 -7.49
C LEU A 73 -1.52 6.89 -8.22
N ASN A 74 -1.45 6.65 -9.52
CA ASN A 74 -2.61 6.30 -10.32
C ASN A 74 -2.65 4.78 -10.49
N GLU A 75 -3.61 4.15 -9.83
CA GLU A 75 -3.88 2.73 -9.83
C GLU A 75 -5.20 2.50 -10.59
N GLU A 76 -5.21 1.72 -11.67
CA GLU A 76 -6.43 1.40 -12.45
C GLU A 76 -7.25 2.65 -12.84
N ASN A 77 -6.60 3.72 -13.27
CA ASN A 77 -7.20 5.03 -13.56
C ASN A 77 -7.80 5.78 -12.36
N ILE A 78 -7.51 5.35 -11.15
CA ILE A 78 -7.89 6.02 -9.91
C ILE A 78 -6.65 6.69 -9.31
N THR A 79 -6.67 8.01 -9.17
CA THR A 79 -5.55 8.77 -8.61
C THR A 79 -5.71 8.91 -7.10
N TYR A 80 -4.74 8.37 -6.36
CA TYR A 80 -4.65 8.48 -4.91
C TYR A 80 -3.56 9.47 -4.50
N THR A 81 -3.84 10.28 -3.48
CA THR A 81 -2.84 11.09 -2.79
C THR A 81 -2.21 10.25 -1.69
N LYS A 82 -1.05 9.66 -1.97
CA LYS A 82 -0.40 8.70 -1.05
C LYS A 82 0.38 9.39 0.06
N LEU A 83 1.00 10.52 -0.22
CA LEU A 83 1.82 11.30 0.72
C LEU A 83 1.58 12.80 0.51
N ILE A 84 1.71 13.60 1.57
CA ILE A 84 1.77 15.06 1.48
C ILE A 84 3.08 15.57 2.07
N PHE A 85 3.55 16.69 1.55
CA PHE A 85 4.83 17.29 1.94
C PHE A 85 4.65 18.75 2.43
N PRO A 86 5.46 19.22 3.39
CA PRO A 86 6.45 18.44 4.14
C PRO A 86 5.79 17.39 5.05
N LEU A 87 6.48 16.27 5.28
CA LEU A 87 6.01 15.24 6.20
C LEU A 87 5.92 15.83 7.62
N SER A 88 4.77 15.68 8.26
CA SER A 88 4.56 16.12 9.64
C SER A 88 3.56 15.22 10.36
N LEU A 89 3.79 14.96 11.66
CA LEU A 89 2.82 14.27 12.50
C LEU A 89 1.54 15.11 12.64
N ASN A 90 0.42 14.45 12.88
CA ASN A 90 -0.90 15.07 13.07
C ASN A 90 -1.40 15.86 11.83
N ILE A 91 -0.89 15.55 10.66
CA ILE A 91 -1.43 16.03 9.39
C ILE A 91 -2.42 14.99 8.87
N TYR A 92 -3.57 15.48 8.37
CA TYR A 92 -4.64 14.68 7.80
C TYR A 92 -4.94 15.17 6.39
N TRP A 93 -5.23 14.25 5.47
CA TRP A 93 -5.65 14.60 4.11
C TRP A 93 -6.64 13.59 3.55
N ASN A 94 -7.36 13.99 2.52
CA ASN A 94 -8.19 13.07 1.76
C ASN A 94 -7.33 12.29 0.76
N GLY A 95 -7.15 10.98 0.95
CA GLY A 95 -6.46 10.09 0.01
C GLY A 95 -7.14 10.06 -1.37
N ASN A 96 -8.45 10.31 -1.42
CA ASN A 96 -9.30 10.32 -2.60
C ASN A 96 -9.54 11.73 -3.18
N ALA A 97 -8.72 12.73 -2.83
CA ALA A 97 -8.94 14.12 -3.25
C ALA A 97 -8.97 14.34 -4.78
N PHE A 98 -8.40 13.43 -5.56
CA PHE A 98 -8.28 13.51 -7.02
C PHE A 98 -8.94 12.36 -7.77
N ASN A 99 -9.94 11.71 -7.15
CA ASN A 99 -10.76 10.68 -7.77
C ASN A 99 -12.24 10.84 -7.36
N ASN A 100 -13.12 9.94 -7.80
CA ASN A 100 -14.55 10.00 -7.55
C ASN A 100 -15.03 9.08 -6.39
N LEU A 101 -14.10 8.53 -5.62
CA LEU A 101 -14.43 7.72 -4.44
C LEU A 101 -14.81 8.63 -3.26
N ASP A 102 -15.47 8.04 -2.27
CA ASP A 102 -15.81 8.74 -1.04
C ASP A 102 -14.56 9.25 -0.31
N TYR A 103 -14.76 10.27 0.53
CA TYR A 103 -13.71 10.83 1.37
C TYR A 103 -13.05 9.74 2.21
N GLN A 104 -11.73 9.64 2.12
CA GLN A 104 -10.92 8.73 2.93
C GLN A 104 -9.80 9.51 3.61
N GLU A 105 -9.90 9.61 4.93
CA GLU A 105 -8.90 10.31 5.72
C GLU A 105 -7.62 9.47 5.87
N TYR A 106 -6.50 10.04 5.43
CA TYR A 106 -5.16 9.53 5.65
C TYR A 106 -4.44 10.39 6.68
N SER A 107 -3.53 9.77 7.42
CA SER A 107 -2.70 10.49 8.41
C SER A 107 -1.30 9.87 8.52
N ILE A 108 -0.34 10.67 9.03
CA ILE A 108 1.01 10.18 9.32
C ILE A 108 1.08 9.76 10.80
N GLU A 109 1.32 8.48 11.02
CA GLU A 109 1.50 7.88 12.36
C GLU A 109 2.92 8.07 12.88
N SER A 110 3.93 7.88 12.02
CA SER A 110 5.34 7.98 12.41
C SER A 110 6.22 8.52 11.30
N ILE A 111 7.32 9.20 11.67
CA ILE A 111 8.33 9.77 10.76
C ILE A 111 9.70 9.49 11.32
N ASN A 112 10.64 9.10 10.45
CA ASN A 112 12.04 8.83 10.79
C ASN A 112 12.20 7.74 11.88
N ILE A 113 11.30 6.76 11.88
CA ILE A 113 11.38 5.62 12.79
C ILE A 113 11.99 4.44 12.00
N PRO A 114 13.00 3.73 12.55
CA PRO A 114 13.48 2.49 11.94
C PRO A 114 12.39 1.44 11.88
N PHE A 115 12.37 0.70 10.77
CA PHE A 115 11.43 -0.40 10.56
C PHE A 115 12.18 -1.66 10.16
N GLN A 116 11.87 -2.77 10.83
CA GLN A 116 12.41 -4.08 10.50
C GLN A 116 11.32 -4.95 9.88
N LEU A 117 11.61 -5.49 8.72
CA LEU A 117 10.76 -6.44 8.01
C LEU A 117 11.59 -7.68 7.66
N ASN A 118 11.26 -8.80 8.28
CA ASN A 118 12.06 -10.02 8.16
C ASN A 118 13.56 -9.77 8.50
N ASN A 119 14.45 -9.94 7.53
CA ASN A 119 15.89 -9.71 7.67
C ASN A 119 16.34 -8.34 7.15
N LEU A 120 15.41 -7.52 6.66
CA LEU A 120 15.68 -6.19 6.14
C LEU A 120 15.48 -5.14 7.24
N ILE A 121 16.38 -4.17 7.33
CA ILE A 121 16.29 -3.05 8.26
C ILE A 121 16.32 -1.75 7.46
N PHE A 122 15.35 -0.89 7.71
CA PHE A 122 15.19 0.42 7.08
C PHE A 122 15.37 1.48 8.16
N ASP A 123 16.42 2.27 8.10
CA ASP A 123 16.80 3.20 9.17
C ASP A 123 15.81 4.36 9.34
N SER A 124 15.14 4.76 8.27
CA SER A 124 14.22 5.91 8.27
C SER A 124 12.99 5.59 7.42
N THR A 125 11.84 5.53 8.10
CA THR A 125 10.56 5.27 7.45
C THR A 125 9.50 6.30 7.83
N VAL A 126 8.44 6.35 7.06
CA VAL A 126 7.18 7.02 7.38
C VAL A 126 6.05 6.00 7.30
N THR A 127 5.19 5.99 8.32
CA THR A 127 3.97 5.18 8.35
C THR A 127 2.77 6.07 8.08
N VAL A 128 1.99 5.70 7.07
CA VAL A 128 0.72 6.35 6.70
C VAL A 128 -0.42 5.42 7.05
N ILE A 129 -1.32 5.87 7.93
CA ILE A 129 -2.59 5.21 8.19
C ILE A 129 -3.59 5.69 7.15
N GLN A 130 -4.23 4.76 6.47
CA GLN A 130 -5.24 5.02 5.44
C GLN A 130 -6.65 4.71 5.93
N ASN A 131 -6.79 3.78 6.85
CA ASN A 131 -8.04 3.47 7.54
C ASN A 131 -7.74 2.80 8.88
N TYR A 132 -8.50 3.13 9.91
CA TYR A 132 -8.48 2.41 11.17
C TYR A 132 -9.85 2.46 11.83
N LYS A 133 -10.42 1.29 12.08
CA LYS A 133 -11.68 1.11 12.80
C LYS A 133 -11.60 -0.14 13.66
N SER A 134 -11.95 -0.01 14.92
CA SER A 134 -12.00 -1.14 15.85
C SER A 134 -13.19 -1.00 16.78
N ASN A 135 -14.12 -1.96 16.71
CA ASN A 135 -15.28 -2.04 17.58
C ASN A 135 -15.65 -3.51 17.85
N LEU A 136 -16.81 -3.76 18.44
CA LEU A 136 -17.23 -5.11 18.79
C LEU A 136 -17.57 -6.01 17.60
N LEU A 137 -17.82 -5.45 16.43
CA LEU A 137 -18.30 -6.16 15.24
C LEU A 137 -17.33 -6.10 14.06
N GLU A 138 -16.45 -5.09 14.03
CA GLU A 138 -15.59 -4.82 12.89
C GLU A 138 -14.18 -4.43 13.32
N PHE A 139 -13.22 -4.90 12.56
CA PHE A 139 -11.84 -4.46 12.64
C PHE A 139 -11.37 -4.11 11.23
N GLU A 140 -10.92 -2.87 11.04
CA GLU A 140 -10.32 -2.40 9.79
C GLU A 140 -8.97 -1.75 10.11
N ASN A 141 -7.96 -2.07 9.33
CA ASN A 141 -6.63 -1.48 9.45
C ASN A 141 -5.96 -1.45 8.08
N ALA A 142 -5.81 -0.27 7.52
CA ALA A 142 -5.10 -0.07 6.26
C ALA A 142 -3.95 0.91 6.47
N LYS A 143 -2.73 0.48 6.15
CA LYS A 143 -1.54 1.34 6.23
C LYS A 143 -0.50 1.01 5.18
N GLU A 144 0.34 2.00 4.91
CA GLU A 144 1.50 1.89 4.05
C GLU A 144 2.75 2.42 4.77
N ILE A 145 3.88 1.73 4.61
CA ILE A 145 5.18 2.15 5.15
C ILE A 145 6.13 2.43 4.00
N TYR A 146 6.72 3.60 4.02
CA TYR A 146 7.66 4.06 3.01
C TYR A 146 9.04 4.27 3.63
N ALA A 147 10.08 3.74 2.99
CA ALA A 147 11.47 3.97 3.39
C ALA A 147 12.13 5.04 2.53
N THR A 148 12.99 5.84 3.15
CA THR A 148 13.75 6.90 2.48
C THR A 148 14.60 6.33 1.35
N GLY A 149 14.46 6.91 0.15
CA GLY A 149 15.20 6.50 -1.05
C GLY A 149 14.70 5.22 -1.74
N ILE A 150 13.75 4.50 -1.13
CA ILE A 150 13.20 3.23 -1.66
C ILE A 150 11.73 3.40 -2.06
N GLY A 151 10.95 4.15 -1.27
CA GLY A 151 9.51 4.27 -1.43
C GLY A 151 8.76 3.20 -0.63
N LEU A 152 7.64 2.71 -1.16
CA LEU A 152 6.81 1.69 -0.49
C LEU A 152 7.63 0.43 -0.21
N ILE A 153 7.58 -0.03 1.05
CA ILE A 153 8.24 -1.26 1.52
C ILE A 153 7.24 -2.24 2.16
N TYR A 154 6.12 -1.72 2.67
CA TYR A 154 5.09 -2.52 3.32
C TYR A 154 3.72 -1.90 3.08
N LYS A 155 2.72 -2.72 2.82
CA LYS A 155 1.31 -2.35 2.77
C LYS A 155 0.48 -3.43 3.42
N GLU A 156 -0.49 -3.03 4.23
CA GLU A 156 -1.56 -3.91 4.69
C GLU A 156 -2.92 -3.25 4.48
N ASP A 157 -3.92 -4.08 4.23
CA ASP A 157 -5.33 -3.70 4.20
C ASP A 157 -6.13 -4.88 4.78
N VAL A 158 -6.67 -4.66 5.96
CA VAL A 158 -7.41 -5.66 6.74
C VAL A 158 -8.82 -5.15 6.96
N GLN A 159 -9.82 -5.95 6.58
CA GLN A 159 -11.22 -5.67 6.82
C GLN A 159 -11.91 -6.95 7.30
N LEU A 160 -12.28 -6.97 8.57
CA LEU A 160 -12.82 -8.15 9.24
C LEU A 160 -14.14 -7.84 9.95
N GLU A 161 -15.13 -8.71 9.79
CA GLU A 161 -16.27 -8.80 10.69
C GLU A 161 -15.94 -9.81 11.80
N ILE A 162 -16.03 -9.36 13.04
CA ILE A 162 -15.61 -10.12 14.21
C ILE A 162 -16.73 -10.25 15.24
N ASN A 163 -16.60 -11.21 16.15
CA ASN A 163 -17.55 -11.37 17.25
C ASN A 163 -16.99 -10.75 18.54
N SER A 164 -17.78 -9.87 19.16
CA SER A 164 -17.50 -9.30 20.48
C SER A 164 -16.10 -8.67 20.64
N GLY A 165 -15.57 -8.08 19.56
CA GLY A 165 -14.23 -7.48 19.55
C GLY A 165 -13.07 -8.47 19.53
N ASN A 166 -13.34 -9.75 19.27
CA ASN A 166 -12.34 -10.81 19.32
C ASN A 166 -11.77 -11.12 17.93
N LEU A 167 -10.53 -10.72 17.68
CA LEU A 167 -9.78 -11.01 16.43
C LEU A 167 -9.47 -12.50 16.21
N SER A 168 -9.74 -13.37 17.20
CA SER A 168 -9.64 -14.82 17.03
C SER A 168 -10.98 -15.44 16.63
N ASP A 169 -12.06 -14.65 16.57
CA ASP A 169 -13.40 -15.09 16.21
C ASP A 169 -13.95 -14.24 15.06
N ILE A 170 -13.47 -14.56 13.86
CA ILE A 170 -13.75 -13.83 12.62
C ILE A 170 -14.89 -14.51 11.88
N ASN A 171 -15.94 -13.75 11.56
CA ASN A 171 -17.07 -14.21 10.76
C ASN A 171 -16.74 -14.25 9.27
N GLN A 172 -16.22 -13.13 8.76
CA GLN A 172 -15.83 -12.99 7.36
C GLN A 172 -14.90 -11.79 7.19
N GLY A 173 -14.28 -11.68 6.03
CA GLY A 173 -13.46 -10.52 5.67
C GLY A 173 -12.23 -10.91 4.88
N TYR A 174 -11.33 -9.97 4.75
CA TYR A 174 -10.06 -10.20 4.07
C TYR A 174 -8.90 -9.50 4.77
N GLU A 175 -7.70 -10.04 4.52
CA GLU A 175 -6.43 -9.43 4.87
C GLU A 175 -5.53 -9.45 3.62
N TYR A 176 -4.93 -8.31 3.32
CA TYR A 176 -3.96 -8.13 2.26
C TYR A 176 -2.65 -7.62 2.85
N TYR A 177 -1.55 -8.27 2.51
CA TYR A 177 -0.20 -7.88 2.89
C TYR A 177 0.69 -7.83 1.66
N GLN A 178 1.49 -6.77 1.52
CA GLN A 178 2.54 -6.64 0.51
C GLN A 178 3.83 -6.26 1.20
N GLU A 179 4.82 -7.13 1.15
CA GLU A 179 6.08 -7.03 1.88
C GLU A 179 7.26 -7.06 0.91
N ILE A 180 8.14 -6.07 0.99
CA ILE A 180 9.37 -6.06 0.18
C ILE A 180 10.28 -7.23 0.59
N ILE A 181 10.92 -7.89 -0.40
CA ILE A 181 11.80 -9.05 -0.22
C ILE A 181 13.17 -8.87 -0.87
#